data_74e4bd1cddc8c5d23db95120fe851b58
#
_entry.id   74e4bd1cddc8c5d23db95120fe851b58
#
_cell.length_a   1.000
_cell.length_b   1.000
_cell.length_c   1.000
_cell.angle_alpha   90.00
_cell.angle_beta   90.00
_cell.angle_gamma   90.00
#
_symmetry.space_group_name_H-M   'P 1'
#
loop_
_entity.id
_entity.type
_entity.pdbx_description
1 polymer ?
#
loop_
_entity_poly.entity_id
_entity_poly.type
_entity_poly.pdbx_seq_one_letter_code
_entity_poly.pdbx_strand_id
1 'polypeptide(L)'
;MFRFEHPGFLWLTALAVGVLVFYYVRRYLLSHDWNRWGSEVSNLKVLNQDRMKPKWMWLGLASTLLLTLAAANPQWGYRSVAVESKSADIYLALDISNSMLAEDVPPSRLEKAKRIAMDISTRFQSDRVGLILFAGNAYMQSPLTTDWHAIQLFLNAAHPDQAGTQGTAIGEAIRLVLHTNDKEEASQGAIIILTDGEDHDGDAPEAITEAAEGGWLTCIIGVGTEAGSTIPNTLDGQKYTKRDQNGQPVVTKLNKSLMVDLAEKGKGKYLDASNSNQLMPEIEDAIAGLERTQMEKRSFTEHRSYFQWFLLPGLLILLFLVTVNYKFDVV
;
A
#
# COMPACT_ATOMS: atom_id res chain seq x y z
N MET A 1 14.84 22.87 4.70
CA MET A 1 14.78 23.79 3.55
C MET A 1 13.49 24.59 3.65
N PHE A 2 13.49 25.91 3.38
CA PHE A 2 12.27 26.73 3.41
C PHE A 2 11.58 26.66 2.04
N ARG A 3 10.24 26.48 2.03
CA ARG A 3 9.44 26.54 0.80
C ARG A 3 8.04 27.06 1.10
N PHE A 4 7.36 27.55 0.07
CA PHE A 4 5.91 27.78 0.10
C PHE A 4 5.21 26.61 -0.58
N GLU A 5 4.14 26.12 0.00
CA GLU A 5 3.33 25.04 -0.60
C GLU A 5 2.56 25.56 -1.83
N HIS A 6 2.01 26.77 -1.70
CA HIS A 6 1.22 27.42 -2.74
C HIS A 6 1.77 28.81 -3.09
N PRO A 7 2.91 28.91 -3.80
CA PRO A 7 3.57 30.18 -4.10
C PRO A 7 2.70 31.11 -4.96
N GLY A 8 1.70 30.58 -5.69
CA GLY A 8 0.76 31.37 -6.49
C GLY A 8 -0.03 32.39 -5.68
N PHE A 9 -0.33 32.16 -4.40
CA PHE A 9 -1.03 33.12 -3.57
C PHE A 9 -0.21 34.39 -3.27
N LEU A 10 1.11 34.36 -3.45
CA LEU A 10 1.91 35.56 -3.28
C LEU A 10 1.61 36.66 -4.31
N TRP A 11 1.01 36.32 -5.46
CA TRP A 11 0.55 37.32 -6.42
C TRP A 11 -0.58 38.21 -5.86
N LEU A 12 -1.35 37.73 -4.90
CA LEU A 12 -2.37 38.54 -4.22
C LEU A 12 -1.76 39.69 -3.43
N THR A 13 -0.53 39.55 -2.91
CA THR A 13 0.20 40.64 -2.25
C THR A 13 0.56 41.73 -3.24
N ALA A 14 0.98 41.38 -4.45
CA ALA A 14 1.31 42.35 -5.50
C ALA A 14 0.06 43.12 -5.93
N LEU A 15 -1.10 42.45 -6.02
CA LEU A 15 -2.37 43.09 -6.33
C LEU A 15 -2.78 44.06 -5.22
N ALA A 16 -2.66 43.67 -3.95
CA ALA A 16 -3.00 44.55 -2.80
C ALA A 16 -2.10 45.80 -2.76
N VAL A 17 -0.79 45.62 -3.01
CA VAL A 17 0.14 46.76 -3.11
C VAL A 17 -0.20 47.64 -4.31
N GLY A 18 -0.56 47.04 -5.46
CA GLY A 18 -0.98 47.78 -6.66
C GLY A 18 -2.21 48.67 -6.41
N VAL A 19 -3.22 48.14 -5.73
CA VAL A 19 -4.43 48.91 -5.33
C VAL A 19 -4.06 50.08 -4.40
N LEU A 20 -3.14 49.84 -3.48
CA LEU A 20 -2.69 50.86 -2.54
C LEU A 20 -1.91 51.97 -3.26
N VAL A 21 -0.98 51.62 -4.14
CA VAL A 21 -0.22 52.57 -4.97
C VAL A 21 -1.17 53.38 -5.84
N PHE A 22 -2.14 52.71 -6.49
CA PHE A 22 -3.17 53.39 -7.29
C PHE A 22 -3.97 54.43 -6.45
N TYR A 23 -4.36 54.07 -5.24
CA TYR A 23 -5.06 54.95 -4.32
C TYR A 23 -4.20 56.19 -3.98
N TYR A 24 -2.90 56.02 -3.65
CA TYR A 24 -2.03 57.16 -3.35
C TYR A 24 -1.75 58.04 -4.57
N VAL A 25 -1.53 57.43 -5.73
CA VAL A 25 -1.32 58.19 -7.00
C VAL A 25 -2.58 59.00 -7.33
N ARG A 26 -3.76 58.37 -7.28
CA ARG A 26 -5.04 59.07 -7.48
C ARG A 26 -5.19 60.23 -6.50
N ARG A 27 -4.90 60.02 -5.24
CA ARG A 27 -4.99 61.08 -4.21
C ARG A 27 -4.00 62.20 -4.46
N TYR A 28 -2.80 61.90 -4.83
CA TYR A 28 -1.76 62.88 -5.21
C TYR A 28 -2.21 63.73 -6.39
N LEU A 29 -2.68 63.13 -7.44
CA LEU A 29 -3.17 63.78 -8.64
C LEU A 29 -4.37 64.71 -8.32
N LEU A 30 -5.34 64.18 -7.59
CA LEU A 30 -6.50 64.99 -7.17
C LEU A 30 -6.13 66.16 -6.24
N SER A 31 -5.14 65.99 -5.35
CA SER A 31 -4.68 67.08 -4.48
C SER A 31 -3.93 68.17 -5.25
N HIS A 32 -3.26 67.80 -6.33
CA HIS A 32 -2.57 68.76 -7.19
C HIS A 32 -3.53 69.59 -8.05
N ASP A 33 -4.59 69.03 -8.56
CA ASP A 33 -5.59 69.73 -9.37
C ASP A 33 -6.44 70.68 -8.53
N TRP A 34 -6.75 70.38 -7.27
CA TRP A 34 -7.52 71.25 -6.37
C TRP A 34 -6.77 72.56 -6.02
N ASN A 35 -5.50 72.55 -6.00
CA ASN A 35 -4.70 73.79 -5.82
C ASN A 35 -4.74 74.71 -7.05
N ARG A 36 -5.17 74.18 -8.21
CA ARG A 36 -5.25 74.93 -9.47
C ARG A 36 -6.61 75.58 -9.72
N TRP A 37 -7.70 75.05 -9.10
CA TRP A 37 -9.09 75.55 -9.27
C TRP A 37 -9.55 76.30 -8.05
N GLY A 38 -9.07 77.51 -7.90
CA GLY A 38 -9.35 78.51 -6.85
C GLY A 38 -10.64 78.41 -6.05
N SER A 39 -10.58 78.99 -4.90
CA SER A 39 -11.45 79.26 -3.77
C SER A 39 -12.96 79.19 -3.86
N GLU A 40 -13.66 78.93 -4.96
CA GLU A 40 -15.15 78.97 -5.06
C GLU A 40 -15.84 77.65 -4.63
N VAL A 41 -15.06 76.56 -4.43
CA VAL A 41 -15.66 75.26 -4.09
C VAL A 41 -15.51 74.91 -2.58
N SER A 42 -15.34 75.92 -1.75
CA SER A 42 -15.22 75.71 -0.29
C SER A 42 -16.47 75.12 0.37
N ASN A 43 -17.67 75.29 -0.25
CA ASN A 43 -18.94 74.72 0.26
C ASN A 43 -19.17 73.25 0.00
N LEU A 44 -18.34 72.61 -0.79
CA LEU A 44 -18.35 71.13 -1.02
C LEU A 44 -17.45 70.37 -0.04
N LYS A 45 -16.92 71.03 0.98
CA LYS A 45 -16.12 70.36 2.05
C LYS A 45 -16.90 69.33 2.85
N VAL A 46 -18.24 69.34 2.78
CA VAL A 46 -19.07 68.35 3.50
C VAL A 46 -18.93 66.92 2.99
N LEU A 47 -18.56 66.71 1.72
CA LEU A 47 -18.38 65.37 1.14
C LEU A 47 -17.00 64.77 1.36
N ASN A 48 -16.11 65.42 2.11
CA ASN A 48 -14.73 64.99 2.29
C ASN A 48 -14.43 64.54 3.73
N GLN A 49 -15.45 64.24 4.52
CA GLN A 49 -15.30 63.90 5.94
C GLN A 49 -14.99 62.41 6.18
N ASP A 50 -15.16 61.55 5.16
CA ASP A 50 -14.81 60.12 5.23
C ASP A 50 -13.35 59.87 4.82
N ARG A 51 -12.42 60.59 5.39
CA ARG A 51 -11.01 60.31 5.22
C ARG A 51 -10.63 59.14 6.13
N MET A 52 -10.62 57.90 5.59
CA MET A 52 -9.94 56.83 6.28
C MET A 52 -8.54 57.30 6.74
N LYS A 53 -8.36 57.36 8.05
CA LYS A 53 -7.08 57.82 8.62
C LYS A 53 -5.97 56.90 8.06
N PRO A 54 -4.84 57.45 7.62
CA PRO A 54 -3.78 56.65 6.98
C PRO A 54 -3.33 55.44 7.81
N LYS A 55 -3.48 55.50 9.14
CA LYS A 55 -3.18 54.39 10.06
C LYS A 55 -4.03 53.15 9.78
N TRP A 56 -5.32 53.28 9.45
CA TRP A 56 -6.21 52.17 9.17
C TRP A 56 -5.89 51.48 7.85
N MET A 57 -5.38 52.21 6.90
CA MET A 57 -4.96 51.69 5.59
C MET A 57 -3.71 50.82 5.69
N TRP A 58 -2.76 51.25 6.52
CA TRP A 58 -1.55 50.41 6.82
C TRP A 58 -1.91 49.13 7.57
N LEU A 59 -2.88 49.19 8.52
CA LEU A 59 -3.39 47.99 9.18
C LEU A 59 -4.09 47.03 8.22
N GLY A 60 -4.89 47.56 7.27
CA GLY A 60 -5.52 46.76 6.23
C GLY A 60 -4.52 46.07 5.34
N LEU A 61 -3.45 46.81 4.93
CA LEU A 61 -2.36 46.22 4.16
C LEU A 61 -1.63 45.12 4.95
N ALA A 62 -1.31 45.36 6.22
CA ALA A 62 -0.66 44.37 7.08
C ALA A 62 -1.52 43.11 7.24
N SER A 63 -2.86 43.27 7.44
CA SER A 63 -3.79 42.14 7.51
C SER A 63 -3.79 41.34 6.20
N THR A 64 -3.89 42.03 5.04
CA THR A 64 -3.87 41.36 3.73
C THR A 64 -2.56 40.62 3.48
N LEU A 65 -1.44 41.23 3.85
CA LEU A 65 -0.10 40.59 3.73
C LEU A 65 -0.01 39.33 4.59
N LEU A 66 -0.47 39.38 5.84
CA LEU A 66 -0.47 38.24 6.74
C LEU A 66 -1.38 37.11 6.23
N LEU A 67 -2.57 37.43 5.74
CA LEU A 67 -3.49 36.46 5.18
C LEU A 67 -2.98 35.82 3.89
N THR A 68 -2.34 36.58 3.03
CA THR A 68 -1.72 36.00 1.81
C THR A 68 -0.51 35.16 2.11
N LEU A 69 0.31 35.51 3.11
CA LEU A 69 1.38 34.66 3.60
C LEU A 69 0.84 33.37 4.22
N ALA A 70 -0.26 33.45 4.98
CA ALA A 70 -0.93 32.27 5.51
C ALA A 70 -1.46 31.35 4.39
N ALA A 71 -2.09 31.93 3.36
CA ALA A 71 -2.58 31.18 2.21
C ALA A 71 -1.47 30.52 1.39
N ALA A 72 -0.27 31.18 1.29
CA ALA A 72 0.91 30.62 0.64
C ALA A 72 1.52 29.43 1.42
N ASN A 73 1.09 29.22 2.67
CA ASN A 73 1.52 28.15 3.58
C ASN A 73 3.05 27.97 3.64
N PRO A 74 3.76 28.86 4.38
CA PRO A 74 5.18 28.73 4.56
C PRO A 74 5.50 27.44 5.36
N GLN A 75 6.38 26.61 4.79
CA GLN A 75 6.81 25.35 5.37
C GLN A 75 8.30 25.41 5.72
N TRP A 76 8.62 25.04 6.95
CA TRP A 76 10.01 25.00 7.42
C TRP A 76 10.26 23.76 8.27
N GLY A 77 11.35 23.06 7.96
CA GLY A 77 11.76 21.84 8.64
C GLY A 77 10.96 20.62 8.21
N TYR A 78 11.32 19.50 8.77
CA TYR A 78 10.71 18.20 8.50
C TYR A 78 10.08 17.65 9.75
N ARG A 79 8.91 17.08 9.61
CA ARG A 79 8.27 16.24 10.61
C ARG A 79 8.24 14.83 10.09
N SER A 80 8.87 13.89 10.77
CA SER A 80 8.67 12.48 10.50
C SER A 80 7.31 12.07 11.05
N VAL A 81 6.38 11.74 10.18
CA VAL A 81 5.12 11.10 10.56
C VAL A 81 5.35 9.61 10.39
N ALA A 82 5.44 8.88 11.50
CA ALA A 82 5.45 7.44 11.48
C ALA A 82 4.02 6.98 11.16
N VAL A 83 3.80 6.44 9.97
CA VAL A 83 2.58 5.71 9.66
C VAL A 83 2.83 4.27 10.03
N GLU A 84 2.21 3.81 11.11
CA GLU A 84 2.19 2.40 11.47
C GLU A 84 1.26 1.68 10.50
N SER A 85 1.82 1.03 9.51
CA SER A 85 1.08 0.09 8.67
C SER A 85 1.21 -1.30 9.30
N LYS A 86 0.11 -1.88 9.68
CA LYS A 86 0.06 -3.28 10.14
C LYS A 86 -0.14 -4.16 8.92
N SER A 87 0.80 -5.04 8.63
CA SER A 87 0.69 -6.02 7.56
C SER A 87 0.96 -7.42 8.08
N ALA A 88 0.36 -8.41 7.47
CA ALA A 88 0.67 -9.81 7.68
C ALA A 88 1.81 -10.25 6.74
N ASP A 89 2.58 -11.24 7.17
CA ASP A 89 3.58 -11.89 6.35
C ASP A 89 3.00 -13.19 5.80
N ILE A 90 2.94 -13.32 4.48
CA ILE A 90 2.31 -14.46 3.81
C ILE A 90 3.33 -15.07 2.86
N TYR A 91 3.69 -16.33 3.09
CA TYR A 91 4.48 -17.09 2.13
C TYR A 91 3.58 -17.99 1.31
N LEU A 92 3.66 -17.87 -0.01
CA LEU A 92 3.05 -18.80 -0.96
C LEU A 92 4.10 -19.86 -1.31
N ALA A 93 3.85 -21.11 -0.95
CA ALA A 93 4.68 -22.24 -1.35
C ALA A 93 3.94 -23.00 -2.46
N LEU A 94 4.45 -22.89 -3.69
CA LEU A 94 3.87 -23.52 -4.87
C LEU A 94 4.66 -24.78 -5.26
N ASP A 95 3.95 -25.89 -5.29
CA ASP A 95 4.47 -27.16 -5.80
C ASP A 95 4.61 -27.09 -7.32
N ILE A 96 5.84 -27.31 -7.80
CA ILE A 96 6.17 -27.38 -9.23
C ILE A 96 6.65 -28.78 -9.63
N SER A 97 6.30 -29.81 -8.88
CA SER A 97 6.61 -31.20 -9.22
C SER A 97 5.90 -31.66 -10.49
N ASN A 98 6.39 -32.72 -11.10
CA ASN A 98 5.79 -33.27 -12.32
C ASN A 98 4.34 -33.75 -12.14
N SER A 99 3.92 -34.16 -10.92
CA SER A 99 2.55 -34.57 -10.63
C SER A 99 1.56 -33.42 -10.84
N MET A 100 2.02 -32.17 -10.63
CA MET A 100 1.24 -30.96 -10.86
C MET A 100 0.93 -30.67 -12.35
N LEU A 101 1.55 -31.40 -13.28
CA LEU A 101 1.18 -31.34 -14.70
C LEU A 101 -0.08 -32.17 -15.01
N ALA A 102 -0.59 -32.99 -14.09
CA ALA A 102 -1.81 -33.73 -14.28
C ALA A 102 -3.02 -32.85 -14.67
N GLU A 103 -3.86 -33.36 -15.58
CA GLU A 103 -4.97 -32.62 -16.20
C GLU A 103 -6.34 -33.04 -15.63
N ASP A 104 -6.40 -33.61 -14.41
CA ASP A 104 -7.65 -33.96 -13.72
C ASP A 104 -8.40 -32.70 -13.23
N VAL A 105 -7.70 -31.59 -13.09
CA VAL A 105 -8.26 -30.27 -12.83
C VAL A 105 -7.88 -29.33 -13.98
N PRO A 106 -8.85 -28.81 -14.76
CA PRO A 106 -8.53 -27.99 -15.93
C PRO A 106 -7.90 -26.63 -15.57
N PRO A 107 -6.91 -26.13 -16.36
CA PRO A 107 -6.26 -26.80 -17.50
C PRO A 107 -5.22 -27.85 -17.08
N SER A 108 -4.54 -27.68 -15.95
CA SER A 108 -3.71 -28.62 -15.18
C SER A 108 -3.71 -28.21 -13.71
N ARG A 109 -3.24 -29.09 -12.81
CA ARG A 109 -3.13 -28.76 -11.38
C ARG A 109 -2.24 -27.52 -11.18
N LEU A 110 -1.09 -27.46 -11.84
CA LEU A 110 -0.15 -26.34 -11.74
C LEU A 110 -0.78 -25.02 -12.20
N GLU A 111 -1.44 -24.99 -13.35
CA GLU A 111 -2.08 -23.78 -13.84
C GLU A 111 -3.26 -23.33 -12.94
N LYS A 112 -3.97 -24.27 -12.35
CA LYS A 112 -5.01 -23.97 -11.36
C LYS A 112 -4.38 -23.40 -10.07
N ALA A 113 -3.30 -24.00 -9.56
CA ALA A 113 -2.57 -23.52 -8.39
C ALA A 113 -2.00 -22.12 -8.61
N LYS A 114 -1.39 -21.85 -9.78
CA LYS A 114 -0.90 -20.51 -10.14
C LYS A 114 -2.01 -19.46 -10.10
N ARG A 115 -3.18 -19.75 -10.67
CA ARG A 115 -4.32 -18.82 -10.65
C ARG A 115 -4.75 -18.51 -9.22
N ILE A 116 -4.88 -19.53 -8.38
CA ILE A 116 -5.24 -19.35 -6.97
C ILE A 116 -4.17 -18.50 -6.26
N ALA A 117 -2.89 -18.78 -6.47
CA ALA A 117 -1.79 -18.00 -5.89
C ALA A 117 -1.79 -16.54 -6.35
N MET A 118 -2.11 -16.27 -7.64
CA MET A 118 -2.29 -14.91 -8.16
C MET A 118 -3.47 -14.18 -7.53
N ASP A 119 -4.60 -14.87 -7.35
CA ASP A 119 -5.78 -14.31 -6.70
C ASP A 119 -5.48 -13.96 -5.24
N ILE A 120 -4.75 -14.83 -4.52
CA ILE A 120 -4.26 -14.58 -3.15
C ILE A 120 -3.36 -13.34 -3.13
N SER A 121 -2.34 -13.28 -4.01
CA SER A 121 -1.40 -12.15 -4.06
C SER A 121 -2.09 -10.82 -4.34
N THR A 122 -3.14 -10.82 -5.16
CA THR A 122 -3.95 -9.63 -5.46
C THR A 122 -4.84 -9.24 -4.27
N ARG A 123 -5.39 -10.23 -3.56
CA ARG A 123 -6.27 -9.98 -2.42
C ARG A 123 -5.53 -9.40 -1.23
N PHE A 124 -4.32 -9.85 -1.01
CA PHE A 124 -3.43 -9.41 0.08
C PHE A 124 -2.39 -8.38 -0.36
N GLN A 125 -2.72 -7.51 -1.33
CA GLN A 125 -1.80 -6.49 -1.86
C GLN A 125 -1.30 -5.46 -0.83
N SER A 126 -1.96 -5.35 0.33
CA SER A 126 -1.54 -4.50 1.45
C SER A 126 -0.59 -5.21 2.42
N ASP A 127 -0.46 -6.52 2.28
CA ASP A 127 0.38 -7.38 3.11
C ASP A 127 1.70 -7.70 2.37
N ARG A 128 2.69 -8.25 3.09
CA ARG A 128 3.92 -8.73 2.44
C ARG A 128 3.71 -10.16 1.96
N VAL A 129 4.00 -10.40 0.69
CA VAL A 129 3.91 -11.74 0.11
C VAL A 129 5.28 -12.21 -0.35
N GLY A 130 5.70 -13.39 0.10
CA GLY A 130 6.87 -14.11 -0.40
C GLY A 130 6.45 -15.29 -1.27
N LEU A 131 7.33 -15.76 -2.17
CA LEU A 131 7.08 -16.89 -3.03
C LEU A 131 8.20 -17.93 -2.91
N ILE A 132 7.81 -19.15 -2.61
CA ILE A 132 8.66 -20.33 -2.61
C ILE A 132 8.15 -21.28 -3.69
N LEU A 133 9.04 -21.76 -4.53
CA LEU A 133 8.79 -22.87 -5.44
C LEU A 133 9.44 -24.12 -4.89
N PHE A 134 8.74 -25.24 -4.89
CA PHE A 134 9.29 -26.49 -4.40
C PHE A 134 8.90 -27.70 -5.27
N ALA A 135 9.75 -28.68 -5.26
CA ALA A 135 9.56 -30.02 -5.80
C ALA A 135 10.40 -30.99 -4.94
N GLY A 136 11.40 -31.65 -5.44
CA GLY A 136 12.37 -32.43 -4.61
C GLY A 136 13.25 -31.54 -3.72
N ASN A 137 13.36 -30.25 -3.99
CA ASN A 137 13.99 -29.22 -3.14
C ASN A 137 13.16 -27.94 -3.15
N ALA A 138 13.37 -27.08 -2.14
CA ALA A 138 12.68 -25.81 -2.04
C ALA A 138 13.58 -24.62 -2.40
N TYR A 139 13.03 -23.63 -3.08
CA TYR A 139 13.74 -22.43 -3.54
C TYR A 139 12.95 -21.17 -3.20
N MET A 140 13.62 -20.18 -2.59
CA MET A 140 13.07 -18.85 -2.39
C MET A 140 13.09 -18.09 -3.72
N GLN A 141 11.94 -18.04 -4.40
CA GLN A 141 11.79 -17.33 -5.68
C GLN A 141 11.67 -15.82 -5.47
N SER A 142 10.97 -15.40 -4.41
CA SER A 142 10.87 -14.01 -4.00
C SER A 142 10.81 -13.92 -2.47
N PRO A 143 11.64 -13.09 -1.84
CA PRO A 143 11.48 -12.76 -0.42
C PRO A 143 10.18 -11.98 -0.21
N LEU A 144 9.81 -11.72 1.05
CA LEU A 144 8.65 -10.91 1.39
C LEU A 144 8.70 -9.52 0.73
N THR A 145 7.68 -9.22 -0.07
CA THR A 145 7.55 -7.96 -0.79
C THR A 145 6.11 -7.48 -0.80
N THR A 146 5.90 -6.18 -0.93
CA THR A 146 4.59 -5.57 -1.21
C THR A 146 4.32 -5.43 -2.71
N ASP A 147 5.27 -5.82 -3.55
CA ASP A 147 5.12 -5.80 -5.02
C ASP A 147 4.46 -7.09 -5.51
N TRP A 148 3.14 -7.12 -5.45
CA TRP A 148 2.35 -8.26 -5.90
C TRP A 148 2.45 -8.50 -7.42
N HIS A 149 2.83 -7.49 -8.22
CA HIS A 149 3.07 -7.68 -9.66
C HIS A 149 4.33 -8.52 -9.91
N ALA A 150 5.37 -8.31 -9.11
CA ALA A 150 6.57 -9.16 -9.18
C ALA A 150 6.24 -10.62 -8.83
N ILE A 151 5.42 -10.85 -7.79
CA ILE A 151 4.94 -12.19 -7.42
C ILE A 151 4.18 -12.82 -8.58
N GLN A 152 3.27 -12.11 -9.23
CA GLN A 152 2.53 -12.63 -10.39
C GLN A 152 3.43 -12.96 -11.57
N LEU A 153 4.47 -12.15 -11.82
CA LEU A 153 5.45 -12.44 -12.87
C LEU A 153 6.16 -13.78 -12.60
N PHE A 154 6.61 -14.01 -11.37
CA PHE A 154 7.26 -15.26 -10.99
C PHE A 154 6.32 -16.46 -11.02
N LEU A 155 5.07 -16.30 -10.57
CA LEU A 155 4.04 -17.34 -10.66
C LEU A 155 3.76 -17.75 -12.11
N ASN A 156 3.65 -16.78 -13.02
CA ASN A 156 3.46 -17.06 -14.44
C ASN A 156 4.63 -17.85 -15.04
N ALA A 157 5.86 -17.51 -14.64
CA ALA A 157 7.06 -18.15 -15.12
C ALA A 157 7.32 -19.54 -14.48
N ALA A 158 6.64 -19.88 -13.37
CA ALA A 158 6.85 -21.13 -12.66
C ALA A 158 6.55 -22.34 -13.54
N HIS A 159 7.51 -23.26 -13.64
CA HIS A 159 7.42 -24.47 -14.47
C HIS A 159 8.21 -25.62 -13.82
N PRO A 160 7.80 -26.90 -13.98
CA PRO A 160 8.50 -28.04 -13.43
C PRO A 160 9.99 -28.18 -13.87
N ASP A 161 10.34 -27.62 -15.03
CA ASP A 161 11.73 -27.63 -15.52
C ASP A 161 12.69 -26.76 -14.68
N GLN A 162 12.14 -25.88 -13.82
CA GLN A 162 12.94 -25.09 -12.89
C GLN A 162 13.36 -25.90 -11.66
N ALA A 163 12.71 -27.04 -11.41
CA ALA A 163 13.06 -27.92 -10.32
C ALA A 163 14.36 -28.69 -10.67
N GLY A 164 15.40 -28.51 -9.87
CA GLY A 164 16.66 -29.24 -10.04
C GLY A 164 16.50 -30.73 -9.78
N THR A 165 15.66 -31.10 -8.81
CA THR A 165 15.29 -32.48 -8.46
C THR A 165 13.77 -32.62 -8.46
N GLN A 166 13.29 -33.77 -8.92
CA GLN A 166 11.88 -34.09 -8.88
C GLN A 166 11.53 -34.81 -7.56
N GLY A 167 10.35 -34.57 -7.06
CA GLY A 167 9.84 -35.04 -5.77
C GLY A 167 8.93 -34.01 -5.18
N THR A 168 8.58 -34.11 -3.89
CA THR A 168 7.75 -33.15 -3.19
C THR A 168 8.25 -33.05 -1.75
N ALA A 169 9.03 -32.02 -1.48
CA ALA A 169 9.69 -31.76 -0.19
C ALA A 169 8.96 -30.62 0.54
N ILE A 170 7.77 -30.91 1.07
CA ILE A 170 6.93 -29.93 1.79
C ILE A 170 7.67 -29.41 3.04
N GLY A 171 8.33 -30.32 3.78
CA GLY A 171 9.08 -29.95 4.99
C GLY A 171 10.21 -28.97 4.71
N GLU A 172 10.94 -29.14 3.60
CA GLU A 172 12.01 -28.22 3.22
C GLU A 172 11.47 -26.83 2.87
N ALA A 173 10.32 -26.74 2.19
CA ALA A 173 9.69 -25.46 1.88
C ALA A 173 9.30 -24.69 3.17
N ILE A 174 8.80 -25.38 4.18
CA ILE A 174 8.45 -24.79 5.47
C ILE A 174 9.70 -24.34 6.23
N ARG A 175 10.73 -25.20 6.34
CA ARG A 175 12.00 -24.84 6.99
C ARG A 175 12.67 -23.65 6.33
N LEU A 176 12.55 -23.51 5.00
CA LEU A 176 13.09 -22.36 4.28
C LEU A 176 12.41 -21.05 4.74
N VAL A 177 11.08 -21.07 5.01
CA VAL A 177 10.39 -19.93 5.61
C VAL A 177 10.95 -19.61 6.99
N LEU A 178 11.09 -20.61 7.85
CA LEU A 178 11.57 -20.43 9.23
C LEU A 178 12.98 -19.85 9.25
N HIS A 179 13.91 -20.43 8.49
CA HIS A 179 15.29 -19.94 8.41
C HIS A 179 15.43 -18.53 7.84
N THR A 180 14.53 -18.13 6.95
CA THR A 180 14.58 -16.80 6.36
C THR A 180 14.13 -15.74 7.39
N ASN A 181 13.26 -16.10 8.32
CA ASN A 181 12.66 -15.19 9.29
C ASN A 181 13.29 -15.25 10.70
N ASP A 182 14.21 -16.17 10.96
CA ASP A 182 14.92 -16.31 12.27
C ASP A 182 15.66 -15.03 12.71
N LYS A 183 15.89 -14.08 11.80
CA LYS A 183 16.63 -12.83 12.06
C LYS A 183 15.74 -11.66 12.40
N GLU A 184 14.44 -11.75 12.20
CA GLU A 184 13.47 -10.71 12.54
C GLU A 184 12.72 -11.11 13.81
N GLU A 185 12.67 -10.25 14.81
CA GLU A 185 11.99 -10.49 16.09
C GLU A 185 10.54 -10.95 15.85
N ALA A 186 10.25 -12.22 16.17
CA ALA A 186 8.93 -12.83 16.31
C ALA A 186 7.90 -12.40 15.23
N SER A 187 8.23 -12.59 13.93
CA SER A 187 7.23 -12.37 12.88
C SER A 187 6.25 -13.55 12.85
N GLN A 188 5.00 -13.28 13.19
CA GLN A 188 3.90 -14.22 12.99
C GLN A 188 3.35 -14.02 11.58
N GLY A 189 3.08 -15.10 10.87
CA GLY A 189 2.60 -15.03 9.52
C GLY A 189 1.81 -16.27 9.09
N ALA A 190 1.51 -16.34 7.81
CA ALA A 190 0.87 -17.50 7.21
C ALA A 190 1.76 -18.14 6.14
N ILE A 191 1.78 -19.45 6.10
CA ILE A 191 2.34 -20.24 5.01
C ILE A 191 1.16 -20.89 4.28
N ILE A 192 1.01 -20.58 3.00
CA ILE A 192 -0.04 -21.15 2.15
C ILE A 192 0.63 -22.08 1.16
N ILE A 193 0.40 -23.37 1.33
CA ILE A 193 0.99 -24.42 0.50
C ILE A 193 -0.02 -24.87 -0.55
N LEU A 194 0.37 -24.84 -1.83
CA LEU A 194 -0.45 -25.32 -2.94
C LEU A 194 0.22 -26.57 -3.52
N THR A 195 -0.39 -27.73 -3.30
CA THR A 195 0.19 -29.05 -3.64
C THR A 195 -0.89 -30.09 -3.90
N ASP A 196 -0.54 -31.22 -4.47
CA ASP A 196 -1.40 -32.43 -4.53
C ASP A 196 -1.16 -33.37 -3.34
N GLY A 197 -0.23 -33.05 -2.46
CA GLY A 197 0.01 -33.77 -1.21
C GLY A 197 0.78 -35.08 -1.37
N GLU A 198 1.48 -35.31 -2.47
CA GLU A 198 2.44 -36.40 -2.60
C GLU A 198 3.73 -36.05 -1.86
N ASP A 199 3.78 -36.31 -0.54
CA ASP A 199 5.00 -36.08 0.27
C ASP A 199 5.93 -37.31 0.15
N HIS A 200 7.12 -37.09 -0.40
CA HIS A 200 8.07 -38.20 -0.64
C HIS A 200 9.12 -38.31 0.48
N ASP A 201 9.36 -37.27 1.23
CA ASP A 201 10.41 -37.20 2.25
C ASP A 201 9.91 -37.53 3.65
N GLY A 202 8.60 -37.39 3.91
CA GLY A 202 7.95 -37.75 5.16
C GLY A 202 8.27 -36.83 6.36
N ASP A 203 8.95 -35.71 6.13
CA ASP A 203 9.41 -34.78 7.16
C ASP A 203 8.47 -33.57 7.33
N ALA A 204 7.45 -33.43 6.49
CA ALA A 204 6.47 -32.37 6.56
C ALA A 204 5.77 -32.25 7.92
N PRO A 205 5.37 -33.34 8.63
CA PRO A 205 4.71 -33.21 9.93
C PRO A 205 5.58 -32.55 11.01
N GLU A 206 6.90 -32.79 10.99
CA GLU A 206 7.84 -32.18 11.93
C GLU A 206 8.01 -30.69 11.63
N ALA A 207 8.29 -30.34 10.37
CA ALA A 207 8.47 -28.96 9.94
C ALA A 207 7.24 -28.09 10.18
N ILE A 208 6.04 -28.64 9.96
CA ILE A 208 4.78 -27.92 10.25
C ILE A 208 4.59 -27.68 11.74
N THR A 209 4.95 -28.64 12.58
CA THR A 209 4.86 -28.48 14.03
C THR A 209 5.81 -27.40 14.51
N GLU A 210 7.05 -27.39 14.01
CA GLU A 210 8.04 -26.35 14.27
C GLU A 210 7.53 -24.95 13.85
N ALA A 211 6.93 -24.86 12.67
CA ALA A 211 6.32 -23.62 12.19
C ALA A 211 5.18 -23.13 13.11
N ALA A 212 4.30 -24.04 13.54
CA ALA A 212 3.20 -23.72 14.44
C ALA A 212 3.66 -23.28 15.85
N GLU A 213 4.79 -23.83 16.34
CA GLU A 213 5.45 -23.39 17.58
C GLU A 213 6.08 -22.01 17.41
N GLY A 214 6.65 -21.72 16.24
CA GLY A 214 7.17 -20.41 15.85
C GLY A 214 6.10 -19.35 15.58
N GLY A 215 4.80 -19.68 15.73
CA GLY A 215 3.70 -18.72 15.51
C GLY A 215 3.22 -18.60 14.05
N TRP A 216 3.68 -19.50 13.17
CA TRP A 216 3.25 -19.54 11.77
C TRP A 216 2.00 -20.38 11.60
N LEU A 217 0.99 -19.83 10.90
CA LEU A 217 -0.21 -20.55 10.50
C LEU A 217 0.04 -21.24 9.16
N THR A 218 -0.23 -22.55 9.04
CA THR A 218 -0.03 -23.26 7.78
C THR A 218 -1.36 -23.68 7.17
N CYS A 219 -1.78 -23.03 6.08
CA CYS A 219 -2.92 -23.42 5.27
C CYS A 219 -2.47 -24.26 4.08
N ILE A 220 -3.17 -25.35 3.81
CA ILE A 220 -2.84 -26.25 2.68
C ILE A 220 -4.00 -26.28 1.69
N ILE A 221 -3.70 -25.92 0.45
CA ILE A 221 -4.64 -25.94 -0.67
C ILE A 221 -4.34 -27.17 -1.51
N GLY A 222 -5.24 -28.16 -1.43
CA GLY A 222 -5.14 -29.39 -2.20
C GLY A 222 -5.60 -29.17 -3.64
N VAL A 223 -4.73 -29.48 -4.60
CA VAL A 223 -5.01 -29.30 -6.03
C VAL A 223 -4.93 -30.64 -6.74
N GLY A 224 -6.09 -31.16 -7.15
CA GLY A 224 -6.21 -32.45 -7.80
C GLY A 224 -7.49 -33.17 -7.44
N THR A 225 -7.61 -34.42 -7.85
CA THR A 225 -8.74 -35.29 -7.51
C THR A 225 -8.26 -36.58 -6.84
N GLU A 226 -9.07 -37.17 -5.97
CA GLU A 226 -8.78 -38.48 -5.34
C GLU A 226 -8.81 -39.61 -6.37
N ALA A 227 -9.55 -39.46 -7.49
CA ALA A 227 -9.53 -40.41 -8.60
C ALA A 227 -8.16 -40.44 -9.29
N GLY A 228 -7.49 -39.30 -9.33
CA GLY A 228 -6.18 -39.12 -9.95
C GLY A 228 -6.21 -39.06 -11.46
N SER A 229 -5.04 -38.78 -12.04
CA SER A 229 -4.82 -38.71 -13.49
C SER A 229 -3.39 -39.13 -13.84
N THR A 230 -3.18 -39.43 -15.12
CA THR A 230 -1.85 -39.67 -15.62
C THR A 230 -1.11 -38.35 -15.85
N ILE A 231 0.22 -38.40 -15.67
CA ILE A 231 1.08 -37.24 -15.89
C ILE A 231 1.37 -37.12 -17.38
N PRO A 232 0.98 -36.02 -18.06
CA PRO A 232 1.35 -35.80 -19.45
C PRO A 232 2.84 -35.48 -19.56
N ASN A 233 3.47 -35.96 -20.60
CA ASN A 233 4.82 -35.63 -20.99
C ASN A 233 4.81 -35.18 -22.45
N THR A 234 5.62 -34.20 -22.81
CA THR A 234 5.74 -33.75 -24.20
C THR A 234 7.16 -33.99 -24.68
N LEU A 235 7.31 -34.81 -25.69
CA LEU A 235 8.58 -35.05 -26.34
C LEU A 235 8.41 -34.76 -27.83
N ASP A 236 9.25 -33.90 -28.39
CA ASP A 236 9.20 -33.50 -29.81
C ASP A 236 7.82 -32.99 -30.29
N GLY A 237 7.09 -32.28 -29.41
CA GLY A 237 5.77 -31.73 -29.70
C GLY A 237 4.61 -32.75 -29.68
N GLN A 238 4.88 -34.02 -29.34
CA GLN A 238 3.86 -35.06 -29.15
C GLN A 238 3.57 -35.26 -27.65
N LYS A 239 2.28 -35.34 -27.30
CA LYS A 239 1.85 -35.66 -25.92
C LYS A 239 1.95 -37.15 -25.67
N TYR A 240 2.71 -37.53 -24.68
CA TYR A 240 2.81 -38.91 -24.16
C TYR A 240 2.38 -38.94 -22.69
N THR A 241 2.10 -40.11 -22.18
CA THR A 241 1.92 -40.33 -20.76
C THR A 241 3.25 -40.77 -20.14
N LYS A 242 3.64 -40.13 -19.04
CA LYS A 242 4.81 -40.53 -18.25
C LYS A 242 4.66 -42.00 -17.82
N ARG A 243 5.70 -42.81 -18.01
CA ARG A 243 5.70 -44.22 -17.64
C ARG A 243 6.76 -44.48 -16.57
N ASP A 244 6.50 -45.47 -15.72
CA ASP A 244 7.44 -45.96 -14.74
C ASP A 244 8.52 -46.84 -15.37
N GLN A 245 9.44 -47.37 -14.55
CA GLN A 245 10.51 -48.31 -15.01
C GLN A 245 9.96 -49.60 -15.59
N ASN A 246 8.69 -49.98 -15.28
CA ASN A 246 8.03 -51.17 -15.78
C ASN A 246 7.19 -50.89 -17.05
N GLY A 247 7.21 -49.65 -17.56
CA GLY A 247 6.42 -49.21 -18.70
C GLY A 247 4.96 -48.96 -18.42
N GLN A 248 4.53 -48.95 -17.16
CA GLN A 248 3.15 -48.63 -16.75
C GLN A 248 2.94 -47.11 -16.68
N PRO A 249 1.73 -46.59 -17.03
CA PRO A 249 1.43 -45.17 -16.85
C PRO A 249 1.54 -44.78 -15.37
N VAL A 250 2.25 -43.68 -15.09
CA VAL A 250 2.29 -43.10 -13.74
C VAL A 250 0.99 -42.35 -13.48
N VAL A 251 0.26 -42.79 -12.45
CA VAL A 251 -0.99 -42.13 -12.00
C VAL A 251 -0.71 -41.45 -10.68
N THR A 252 -0.95 -40.14 -10.65
CA THR A 252 -0.86 -39.33 -9.44
C THR A 252 -2.26 -39.07 -8.87
N LYS A 253 -2.41 -39.01 -7.54
CA LYS A 253 -3.67 -38.80 -6.83
C LYS A 253 -3.52 -37.74 -5.76
N LEU A 254 -4.59 -36.99 -5.53
CA LEU A 254 -4.66 -36.08 -4.39
C LEU A 254 -4.61 -36.87 -3.07
N ASN A 255 -3.63 -36.58 -2.21
CA ASN A 255 -3.54 -37.16 -0.87
C ASN A 255 -4.21 -36.29 0.18
N LYS A 256 -5.55 -36.23 0.12
CA LYS A 256 -6.36 -35.38 1.00
C LYS A 256 -6.18 -35.68 2.48
N SER A 257 -6.04 -36.97 2.85
CA SER A 257 -5.91 -37.36 4.25
C SER A 257 -4.65 -36.82 4.91
N LEU A 258 -3.51 -36.88 4.18
CA LEU A 258 -2.25 -36.31 4.64
C LEU A 258 -2.37 -34.79 4.80
N MET A 259 -2.92 -34.09 3.82
CA MET A 259 -3.01 -32.63 3.83
C MET A 259 -3.93 -32.12 4.96
N VAL A 260 -5.00 -32.82 5.28
CA VAL A 260 -5.86 -32.47 6.43
C VAL A 260 -5.08 -32.64 7.74
N ASP A 261 -4.37 -33.75 7.94
CA ASP A 261 -3.56 -33.97 9.14
C ASP A 261 -2.44 -32.91 9.28
N LEU A 262 -1.77 -32.58 8.18
CA LEU A 262 -0.75 -31.53 8.16
C LEU A 262 -1.33 -30.14 8.50
N ALA A 263 -2.47 -29.77 7.92
CA ALA A 263 -3.11 -28.49 8.16
C ALA A 263 -3.56 -28.35 9.64
N GLU A 264 -4.10 -29.41 10.24
CA GLU A 264 -4.46 -29.43 11.66
C GLU A 264 -3.24 -29.22 12.57
N LYS A 265 -2.14 -29.89 12.28
CA LYS A 265 -0.86 -29.70 13.01
C LYS A 265 -0.32 -28.28 12.86
N GLY A 266 -0.50 -27.68 11.69
CA GLY A 266 -0.11 -26.32 11.39
C GLY A 266 -1.03 -25.23 11.95
N LYS A 267 -2.01 -25.58 12.79
CA LYS A 267 -3.04 -24.67 13.32
C LYS A 267 -3.84 -23.94 12.23
N GLY A 268 -3.75 -24.39 10.99
CA GLY A 268 -4.42 -23.83 9.84
C GLY A 268 -5.59 -24.67 9.35
N LYS A 269 -5.88 -24.54 8.06
CA LYS A 269 -7.01 -25.24 7.43
C LYS A 269 -6.56 -25.93 6.14
N TYR A 270 -7.16 -27.10 5.87
CA TYR A 270 -7.16 -27.69 4.56
C TYR A 270 -8.26 -27.09 3.70
N LEU A 271 -7.94 -26.70 2.48
CA LEU A 271 -8.83 -26.08 1.50
C LEU A 271 -8.77 -26.85 0.18
N ASP A 272 -9.91 -27.03 -0.45
CA ASP A 272 -10.01 -27.75 -1.72
C ASP A 272 -10.04 -26.75 -2.89
N ALA A 273 -9.08 -26.85 -3.80
CA ALA A 273 -8.98 -25.98 -4.97
C ALA A 273 -10.17 -26.07 -5.94
N SER A 274 -10.96 -27.16 -5.88
CA SER A 274 -12.17 -27.32 -6.68
C SER A 274 -13.30 -26.39 -6.23
N ASN A 275 -13.30 -25.96 -4.97
CA ASN A 275 -14.34 -25.15 -4.35
C ASN A 275 -14.03 -23.64 -4.41
N SER A 276 -13.79 -23.12 -5.62
CA SER A 276 -13.28 -21.77 -5.87
C SER A 276 -14.06 -20.64 -5.19
N ASN A 277 -15.38 -20.80 -4.97
CA ASN A 277 -16.24 -19.76 -4.39
C ASN A 277 -16.03 -19.58 -2.87
N GLN A 278 -15.59 -20.61 -2.17
CA GLN A 278 -15.39 -20.61 -0.72
C GLN A 278 -13.93 -20.42 -0.35
N LEU A 279 -13.01 -20.70 -1.29
CA LEU A 279 -11.57 -20.73 -1.05
C LEU A 279 -11.04 -19.39 -0.52
N MET A 280 -11.35 -18.27 -1.19
CA MET A 280 -10.85 -16.95 -0.79
C MET A 280 -11.40 -16.47 0.55
N PRO A 281 -12.73 -16.55 0.84
CA PRO A 281 -13.27 -16.23 2.15
C PRO A 281 -12.66 -17.07 3.30
N GLU A 282 -12.41 -18.36 3.07
CA GLU A 282 -11.83 -19.23 4.08
C GLU A 282 -10.36 -18.91 4.37
N ILE A 283 -9.59 -18.50 3.34
CA ILE A 283 -8.21 -18.02 3.50
C ILE A 283 -8.21 -16.69 4.28
N GLU A 284 -9.09 -15.76 3.92
CA GLU A 284 -9.21 -14.48 4.62
C GLU A 284 -9.56 -14.69 6.10
N ASP A 285 -10.49 -15.55 6.42
CA ASP A 285 -10.86 -15.88 7.80
C ASP A 285 -9.70 -16.50 8.58
N ALA A 286 -8.91 -17.37 7.94
CA ALA A 286 -7.75 -17.98 8.57
C ALA A 286 -6.66 -16.96 8.88
N ILE A 287 -6.40 -16.02 7.95
CA ILE A 287 -5.37 -14.99 8.09
C ILE A 287 -5.84 -13.84 8.98
N ALA A 288 -7.14 -13.55 9.03
CA ALA A 288 -7.68 -12.45 9.83
C ALA A 288 -7.40 -12.61 11.34
N GLY A 289 -7.21 -13.85 11.81
CA GLY A 289 -6.84 -14.17 13.20
C GLY A 289 -5.38 -13.91 13.56
N LEU A 290 -4.51 -13.66 12.57
CA LEU A 290 -3.08 -13.38 12.82
C LEU A 290 -2.90 -11.98 13.40
N GLU A 291 -2.03 -11.88 14.43
CA GLU A 291 -1.58 -10.59 14.90
C GLU A 291 -0.73 -9.94 13.79
N ARG A 292 -1.25 -8.86 13.22
CA ARG A 292 -0.51 -8.12 12.19
C ARG A 292 0.69 -7.44 12.81
N THR A 293 1.87 -7.83 12.39
CA THR A 293 3.14 -7.26 12.86
C THR A 293 3.21 -5.78 12.46
N GLN A 294 3.66 -4.93 13.39
CA GLN A 294 3.90 -3.52 13.10
C GLN A 294 5.06 -3.43 12.10
N MET A 295 4.73 -3.20 10.84
CA MET A 295 5.76 -2.94 9.85
C MET A 295 6.46 -1.63 10.14
N GLU A 296 7.73 -1.59 9.69
CA GLU A 296 8.60 -0.43 9.64
C GLU A 296 7.85 0.89 9.69
N LYS A 297 8.17 1.68 10.69
CA LYS A 297 7.80 3.09 10.73
C LYS A 297 8.33 3.75 9.46
N ARG A 298 7.60 3.66 8.37
CA ARG A 298 7.90 4.50 7.20
C ARG A 298 7.72 5.93 7.66
N SER A 299 8.82 6.55 8.05
CA SER A 299 8.85 7.96 8.34
C SER A 299 8.69 8.72 7.03
N PHE A 300 7.45 9.06 6.71
CA PHE A 300 7.22 10.06 5.66
C PHE A 300 7.69 11.40 6.20
N THR A 301 8.63 11.98 5.49
CA THR A 301 9.14 13.31 5.81
C THR A 301 8.16 14.35 5.27
N GLU A 302 7.20 14.76 6.10
CA GLU A 302 6.31 15.87 5.76
C GLU A 302 6.94 17.19 6.17
N HIS A 303 6.71 18.21 5.34
CA HIS A 303 7.16 19.55 5.67
C HIS A 303 6.23 20.16 6.72
N ARG A 304 6.81 20.72 7.79
CA ARG A 304 6.04 21.35 8.85
C ARG A 304 5.46 22.67 8.37
N SER A 305 4.15 22.81 8.42
CA SER A 305 3.38 23.97 8.01
C SER A 305 3.26 24.97 9.16
N TYR A 306 3.42 26.29 8.87
CA TYR A 306 3.36 27.37 9.85
C TYR A 306 2.31 28.43 9.50
N PHE A 307 1.34 28.15 8.65
CA PHE A 307 0.34 29.11 8.22
C PHE A 307 -0.44 29.71 9.38
N GLN A 308 -0.64 28.96 10.47
CA GLN A 308 -1.42 29.37 11.65
C GLN A 308 -0.85 30.63 12.30
N TRP A 309 0.49 30.79 12.33
CA TRP A 309 1.17 31.94 12.91
C TRP A 309 0.92 33.25 12.15
N PHE A 310 0.59 33.16 10.87
CA PHE A 310 0.26 34.29 10.01
C PHE A 310 -1.25 34.50 9.92
N LEU A 311 -2.04 33.42 9.95
CA LEU A 311 -3.50 33.46 9.84
C LEU A 311 -4.14 34.17 11.05
N LEU A 312 -3.74 33.78 12.26
CA LEU A 312 -4.35 34.29 13.48
C LEU A 312 -4.19 35.82 13.68
N PRO A 313 -2.99 36.40 13.59
CA PRO A 313 -2.85 37.85 13.68
C PRO A 313 -3.48 38.58 12.50
N GLY A 314 -3.46 38.01 11.28
CA GLY A 314 -4.14 38.59 10.12
C GLY A 314 -5.65 38.71 10.32
N LEU A 315 -6.30 37.69 10.85
CA LEU A 315 -7.72 37.67 11.18
C LEU A 315 -8.04 38.65 12.33
N LEU A 316 -7.21 38.71 13.36
CA LEU A 316 -7.42 39.62 14.49
C LEU A 316 -7.40 41.12 14.04
N ILE A 317 -6.43 41.47 13.18
CA ILE A 317 -6.35 42.83 12.63
C ILE A 317 -7.57 43.12 11.74
N LEU A 318 -8.00 42.15 10.92
CA LEU A 318 -9.19 42.33 10.07
C LEU A 318 -10.45 42.57 10.92
N LEU A 319 -10.66 41.72 11.93
CA LEU A 319 -11.82 41.84 12.84
C LEU A 319 -11.80 43.17 13.58
N PHE A 320 -10.63 43.63 14.04
CA PHE A 320 -10.47 44.93 14.66
C PHE A 320 -10.85 46.08 13.70
N LEU A 321 -10.40 46.01 12.45
CA LEU A 321 -10.74 46.99 11.44
C LEU A 321 -12.25 47.07 11.15
N VAL A 322 -12.90 45.92 11.05
CA VAL A 322 -14.34 45.82 10.84
C VAL A 322 -15.10 46.40 12.03
N THR A 323 -14.73 46.06 13.26
CA THR A 323 -15.42 46.53 14.46
C THR A 323 -15.25 48.03 14.71
N VAL A 324 -14.09 48.59 14.37
CA VAL A 324 -13.85 50.02 14.49
C VAL A 324 -14.59 50.81 13.41
N ASN A 325 -14.58 50.36 12.14
CA ASN A 325 -15.37 51.02 11.09
C ASN A 325 -16.87 51.00 11.40
N TYR A 326 -17.40 49.87 11.89
CA TYR A 326 -18.82 49.75 12.24
C TYR A 326 -19.25 50.74 13.33
N LYS A 327 -18.39 51.09 14.29
CA LYS A 327 -18.68 52.07 15.32
C LYS A 327 -18.68 53.53 14.81
N PHE A 328 -17.99 53.80 13.70
CA PHE A 328 -17.96 55.14 13.10
C PHE A 328 -19.15 55.42 12.17
N ASP A 329 -19.83 54.38 11.66
CA ASP A 329 -20.99 54.49 10.77
C ASP A 329 -22.33 54.60 11.57
N VAL A 330 -22.33 54.39 12.89
CA VAL A 330 -23.53 54.34 13.75
C VAL A 330 -23.60 55.57 14.70
N VAL A 331 -22.65 56.47 14.67
CA VAL A 331 -22.65 57.78 15.40
C VAL A 331 -22.62 58.92 14.40
#